data_c1bbf2a710a26e9285fe7a924eb927a3
#
_entry.id   c1bbf2a710a26e9285fe7a924eb927a3
#
_cell.length_a   1.000
_cell.length_b   1.000
_cell.length_c   1.000
_cell.angle_alpha   90.00
_cell.angle_beta   90.00
_cell.angle_gamma   90.00
#
_symmetry.space_group_name_H-M   'P 1'
#
loop_
_entity.id
_entity.type
_entity.pdbx_description
1 polymer ?
#
loop_
_entity_poly.entity_id
_entity_poly.type
_entity_poly.pdbx_seq_one_letter_code
_entity_poly.pdbx_strand_id
1 'polypeptide(L)'
;MLYQISNGAVAFGDDVILHSIDFEIRNTEKIAIVGRNGCGKTTLLKLISGEVEMEKLDSDESAFIAKAGNPEIGYLKQIAFDDPDVTLEQEVRKCFVKMDERKAELARAAAELEHDYSDEKVARYTAMEEAFKDDGGYYYEKEYEVMIRKFGFSDDERKKPIRDFSGGQQTKIAFIKLLLSKPDILLLDEPTLSLIHI
;
A
#
# COMPACT_ATOMS: atom_id res chain seq x y z
N MET A 1 7.14 -4.22 17.34
CA MET A 1 7.30 -2.84 16.84
C MET A 1 7.50 -2.94 15.34
N LEU A 2 6.68 -2.27 14.54
CA LEU A 2 6.86 -2.15 13.08
C LEU A 2 7.54 -0.84 12.71
N TYR A 3 7.16 0.24 13.39
CA TYR A 3 7.61 1.60 13.09
C TYR A 3 7.67 2.42 14.37
N GLN A 4 8.68 3.23 14.54
CA GLN A 4 8.84 4.12 15.69
C GLN A 4 9.43 5.46 15.26
N ILE A 5 8.87 6.53 15.78
CA ILE A 5 9.46 7.87 15.78
C ILE A 5 9.81 8.18 17.23
N SER A 6 11.00 8.66 17.48
CA SER A 6 11.40 9.19 18.79
C SER A 6 11.88 10.61 18.62
N ASN A 7 11.33 11.50 19.47
CA ASN A 7 11.63 12.93 19.51
C ASN A 7 11.63 13.60 18.12
N GLY A 8 10.67 13.21 17.25
CA GLY A 8 10.57 13.67 15.88
C GLY A 8 10.11 15.13 15.79
N ALA A 9 10.59 15.83 14.77
CA ALA A 9 10.12 17.16 14.41
C ALA A 9 9.89 17.27 12.90
N VAL A 10 8.93 18.11 12.49
CA VAL A 10 8.70 18.47 11.09
C VAL A 10 8.49 19.98 11.00
N ALA A 11 9.26 20.64 10.16
CA ALA A 11 9.09 22.05 9.86
C ALA A 11 8.98 22.29 8.35
N PHE A 12 8.39 23.41 7.97
CA PHE A 12 8.37 23.91 6.60
C PHE A 12 8.93 25.34 6.60
N GLY A 13 10.19 25.49 6.20
CA GLY A 13 10.93 26.73 6.38
C GLY A 13 11.11 27.02 7.87
N ASP A 14 10.74 28.22 8.33
CA ASP A 14 10.86 28.61 9.73
C ASP A 14 9.68 28.14 10.62
N ASP A 15 8.65 27.55 10.01
CA ASP A 15 7.43 27.12 10.75
C ASP A 15 7.54 25.66 11.20
N VAL A 16 7.71 25.43 12.50
CA VAL A 16 7.69 24.09 13.11
C VAL A 16 6.23 23.65 13.28
N ILE A 17 5.83 22.63 12.51
CA ILE A 17 4.46 22.08 12.54
C ILE A 17 4.31 21.01 13.60
N LEU A 18 5.32 20.16 13.74
CA LEU A 18 5.36 19.07 14.71
C LEU A 18 6.70 19.10 15.45
N HIS A 19 6.65 18.93 16.76
CA HIS A 19 7.86 18.88 17.59
C HIS A 19 7.70 17.84 18.70
N SER A 20 8.82 17.25 19.12
CA SER A 20 8.91 16.28 20.21
C SER A 20 7.88 15.13 20.08
N ILE A 21 7.81 14.53 18.86
CA ILE A 21 6.87 13.45 18.59
C ILE A 21 7.51 12.14 19.02
N ASP A 22 6.83 11.44 19.93
CA ASP A 22 7.07 10.04 20.22
C ASP A 22 5.86 9.24 19.75
N PHE A 23 6.08 8.35 18.77
CA PHE A 23 5.01 7.58 18.14
C PHE A 23 5.49 6.17 17.79
N GLU A 24 4.69 5.17 18.10
CA GLU A 24 5.02 3.76 17.83
C GLU A 24 3.84 3.06 17.18
N ILE A 25 4.11 2.24 16.17
CA ILE A 25 3.15 1.31 15.55
C ILE A 25 3.60 -0.12 15.80
N ARG A 26 2.72 -0.92 16.40
CA ARG A 26 2.93 -2.34 16.64
C ARG A 26 2.15 -3.19 15.65
N ASN A 27 2.48 -4.49 15.58
CA ASN A 27 1.75 -5.43 14.74
C ASN A 27 0.28 -5.50 15.14
N THR A 28 -0.61 -5.54 14.13
CA THR A 28 -2.07 -5.70 14.29
C THR A 28 -2.76 -4.61 15.12
N GLU A 29 -2.17 -3.44 15.24
CA GLU A 29 -2.70 -2.32 15.99
C GLU A 29 -3.58 -1.40 15.12
N LYS A 30 -4.62 -0.82 15.72
CA LYS A 30 -5.45 0.21 15.11
C LYS A 30 -5.31 1.49 15.89
N ILE A 31 -4.76 2.52 15.27
CA ILE A 31 -4.48 3.81 15.91
C ILE A 31 -5.37 4.89 15.29
N ALA A 32 -6.08 5.65 16.11
CA ALA A 32 -6.81 6.83 15.67
C ALA A 32 -6.10 8.10 16.13
N ILE A 33 -5.74 8.96 15.17
CA ILE A 33 -5.13 10.25 15.44
C ILE A 33 -6.23 11.30 15.44
N VAL A 34 -6.49 11.89 16.61
CA VAL A 34 -7.58 12.85 16.81
C VAL A 34 -7.01 14.22 17.17
N GLY A 35 -7.57 15.29 16.61
CA GLY A 35 -7.15 16.65 16.90
C GLY A 35 -7.89 17.67 16.03
N ARG A 36 -7.74 18.97 16.35
CA ARG A 36 -8.34 20.07 15.59
C ARG A 36 -7.78 20.13 14.17
N ASN A 37 -8.51 20.78 13.25
CA ASN A 37 -7.98 21.03 11.91
C ASN A 37 -6.72 21.90 12.01
N GLY A 38 -5.70 21.58 11.22
CA GLY A 38 -4.42 22.27 11.23
C GLY A 38 -3.44 21.86 12.33
N CYS A 39 -3.77 20.91 13.24
CA CYS A 39 -2.84 20.49 14.29
C CYS A 39 -1.74 19.51 13.85
N GLY A 40 -1.56 19.28 12.56
CA GLY A 40 -0.47 18.44 12.03
C GLY A 40 -0.81 16.96 11.80
N LYS A 41 -2.08 16.52 11.88
CA LYS A 41 -2.45 15.11 11.62
C LYS A 41 -1.94 14.59 10.28
N THR A 42 -2.27 15.29 9.19
CA THR A 42 -1.80 14.98 7.83
C THR A 42 -0.27 15.01 7.73
N THR A 43 0.37 15.95 8.43
CA THR A 43 1.84 16.06 8.47
C THR A 43 2.47 14.84 9.13
N LEU A 44 1.88 14.34 10.22
CA LEU A 44 2.33 13.11 10.87
C LEU A 44 2.17 11.89 9.94
N LEU A 45 1.03 11.77 9.23
CA LEU A 45 0.84 10.69 8.26
C LEU A 45 1.85 10.77 7.11
N LYS A 46 2.16 11.98 6.61
CA LYS A 46 3.19 12.19 5.60
C LYS A 46 4.60 11.87 6.09
N LEU A 47 4.90 12.14 7.36
CA LEU A 47 6.16 11.74 7.97
C LEU A 47 6.27 10.22 8.04
N ILE A 48 5.21 9.52 8.45
CA ILE A 48 5.20 8.05 8.52
C ILE A 48 5.30 7.44 7.11
N SER A 49 4.62 8.01 6.10
CA SER A 49 4.70 7.55 4.71
C SER A 49 6.05 7.83 4.04
N GLY A 50 6.85 8.73 4.60
CA GLY A 50 8.13 9.16 4.02
C GLY A 50 8.00 10.24 2.95
N GLU A 51 6.82 10.88 2.82
CA GLU A 51 6.61 12.03 1.91
C GLU A 51 7.22 13.33 2.47
N VAL A 52 7.43 13.37 3.77
CA VAL A 52 8.10 14.47 4.47
C VAL A 52 9.20 13.88 5.32
N GLU A 53 10.35 14.52 5.32
CA GLU A 53 11.48 14.10 6.13
C GLU A 53 11.37 14.66 7.55
N MET A 54 11.93 13.91 8.49
CA MET A 54 12.06 14.35 9.86
C MET A 54 13.22 15.35 9.95
N GLU A 55 12.96 16.52 10.53
CA GLU A 55 14.02 17.48 10.84
C GLU A 55 14.69 17.17 12.18
N LYS A 56 16.00 17.35 12.23
CA LYS A 56 16.75 17.36 13.48
C LYS A 56 16.83 18.80 13.95
N LEU A 57 16.13 19.14 15.01
CA LEU A 57 16.30 20.41 15.68
C LEU A 57 17.67 20.42 16.36
N ASP A 58 18.42 21.51 16.25
CA ASP A 58 19.86 21.69 16.56
C ASP A 58 20.37 21.20 17.93
N SER A 59 19.53 20.68 18.79
CA SER A 59 19.90 20.23 20.15
C SER A 59 19.68 18.75 20.44
N ASP A 60 19.14 17.95 19.48
CA ASP A 60 18.67 16.61 19.80
C ASP A 60 19.31 15.50 18.94
N GLU A 61 20.43 14.95 19.44
CA GLU A 61 21.03 13.71 18.90
C GLU A 61 20.13 12.48 19.07
N SER A 62 19.02 12.59 19.85
CA SER A 62 18.11 11.50 20.18
C SER A 62 16.97 11.28 19.18
N ALA A 63 16.79 12.18 18.20
CA ALA A 63 15.72 12.08 17.21
C ALA A 63 16.02 11.00 16.16
N PHE A 64 15.16 9.99 16.07
CA PHE A 64 15.31 8.92 15.07
C PHE A 64 13.97 8.34 14.62
N ILE A 65 14.00 7.71 13.44
CA ILE A 65 12.95 6.81 12.95
C ILE A 65 13.53 5.41 12.88
N ALA A 66 12.89 4.45 13.56
CA ALA A 66 13.23 3.03 13.49
C ALA A 66 12.12 2.24 12.78
N LYS A 67 12.52 1.30 11.93
CA LYS A 67 11.61 0.40 11.22
C LYS A 67 12.07 -1.05 11.44
N ALA A 68 11.14 -1.94 11.71
CA ALA A 68 11.44 -3.37 11.78
C ALA A 68 11.43 -3.95 10.36
N GLY A 69 12.60 -4.22 9.81
CA GLY A 69 12.74 -4.60 8.41
C GLY A 69 12.46 -3.41 7.47
N ASN A 70 11.73 -3.68 6.39
CA ASN A 70 11.31 -2.65 5.44
C ASN A 70 9.79 -2.75 5.22
N PRO A 71 8.96 -2.29 6.19
CA PRO A 71 7.52 -2.41 6.09
C PRO A 71 6.98 -1.62 4.90
N GLU A 72 6.12 -2.24 4.12
CA GLU A 72 5.36 -1.57 3.07
C GLU A 72 4.31 -0.67 3.70
N ILE A 73 4.35 0.63 3.38
CA ILE A 73 3.43 1.62 3.92
C ILE A 73 2.50 2.08 2.81
N GLY A 74 1.21 1.81 2.98
CA GLY A 74 0.17 2.27 2.10
C GLY A 74 -0.50 3.52 2.65
N TYR A 75 -0.58 4.58 1.86
CA TYR A 75 -1.19 5.84 2.26
C TYR A 75 -2.32 6.23 1.32
N LEU A 76 -3.56 6.27 1.86
CA LEU A 76 -4.71 6.78 1.15
C LEU A 76 -4.77 8.30 1.34
N LYS A 77 -4.30 9.02 0.35
CA LYS A 77 -4.44 10.47 0.23
C LYS A 77 -5.48 10.83 -0.83
N GLN A 78 -5.78 12.11 -0.94
CA GLN A 78 -6.62 12.61 -2.04
C GLN A 78 -5.92 12.27 -3.38
N ILE A 79 -6.54 11.36 -4.18
CA ILE A 79 -5.85 10.65 -5.23
C ILE A 79 -5.99 11.39 -6.55
N ALA A 80 -4.84 11.62 -7.19
CA ALA A 80 -4.76 11.78 -8.63
C ALA A 80 -4.31 10.42 -9.21
N PHE A 81 -5.04 9.89 -10.18
CA PHE A 81 -4.57 8.75 -10.98
C PHE A 81 -3.59 9.28 -12.03
N ASP A 82 -2.47 8.56 -12.23
CA ASP A 82 -1.42 8.97 -13.17
C ASP A 82 -1.93 9.04 -14.61
N ASP A 83 -2.84 8.14 -14.97
CA ASP A 83 -3.50 8.09 -16.26
C ASP A 83 -5.01 7.92 -16.08
N PRO A 84 -5.80 8.97 -16.30
CA PRO A 84 -7.27 8.92 -16.17
C PRO A 84 -7.97 8.15 -17.29
N ASP A 85 -7.27 7.83 -18.38
CA ASP A 85 -7.83 7.16 -19.57
C ASP A 85 -7.78 5.63 -19.45
N VAL A 86 -7.00 5.08 -18.53
CA VAL A 86 -7.00 3.65 -18.24
C VAL A 86 -8.32 3.21 -17.63
N THR A 87 -8.72 1.98 -17.91
CA THR A 87 -9.93 1.41 -17.30
C THR A 87 -9.74 1.08 -15.83
N LEU A 88 -10.84 0.97 -15.08
CA LEU A 88 -10.81 0.52 -13.68
C LEU A 88 -10.03 -0.79 -13.55
N GLU A 89 -10.28 -1.76 -14.44
CA GLU A 89 -9.58 -3.04 -14.42
C GLU A 89 -8.07 -2.86 -14.61
N GLN A 90 -7.65 -2.10 -15.61
CA GLN A 90 -6.24 -1.84 -15.86
C GLN A 90 -5.56 -1.14 -14.67
N GLU A 91 -6.25 -0.16 -14.08
CA GLU A 91 -5.71 0.60 -12.95
C GLU A 91 -5.53 -0.28 -11.70
N VAL A 92 -6.53 -1.10 -11.37
CA VAL A 92 -6.44 -1.98 -10.20
C VAL A 92 -5.45 -3.13 -10.43
N ARG A 93 -5.35 -3.66 -11.66
CA ARG A 93 -4.37 -4.70 -12.00
C ARG A 93 -2.91 -4.27 -11.86
N LYS A 94 -2.61 -2.99 -11.84
CA LYS A 94 -1.26 -2.48 -11.53
C LYS A 94 -0.71 -2.97 -10.18
N CYS A 95 -1.58 -3.32 -9.23
CA CYS A 95 -1.17 -3.90 -7.95
C CYS A 95 -0.56 -5.30 -8.09
N PHE A 96 -0.83 -5.99 -9.19
CA PHE A 96 -0.45 -7.39 -9.38
C PHE A 96 0.72 -7.60 -10.33
N VAL A 97 1.34 -6.55 -10.84
CA VAL A 97 2.45 -6.66 -11.81
C VAL A 97 3.54 -7.61 -11.32
N LYS A 98 3.97 -7.46 -10.06
CA LYS A 98 4.96 -8.37 -9.45
C LYS A 98 4.47 -9.82 -9.37
N MET A 99 3.18 -10.02 -9.10
CA MET A 99 2.58 -11.35 -9.01
C MET A 99 2.46 -12.00 -10.40
N ASP A 100 2.07 -11.22 -11.41
CA ASP A 100 2.00 -11.67 -12.81
C ASP A 100 3.40 -12.02 -13.34
N GLU A 101 4.43 -11.25 -12.99
CA GLU A 101 5.83 -11.56 -13.31
C GLU A 101 6.29 -12.89 -12.69
N ARG A 102 6.02 -13.09 -11.38
CA ARG A 102 6.32 -14.35 -10.68
C ARG A 102 5.57 -15.54 -11.27
N LYS A 103 4.29 -15.36 -11.63
CA LYS A 103 3.50 -16.39 -12.31
C LYS A 103 4.12 -16.78 -13.66
N ALA A 104 4.58 -15.81 -14.44
CA ALA A 104 5.26 -16.04 -15.70
C ALA A 104 6.63 -16.72 -15.51
N GLU A 105 7.38 -16.38 -14.47
CA GLU A 105 8.63 -17.03 -14.11
C GLU A 105 8.42 -18.49 -13.70
N LEU A 106 7.41 -18.75 -12.87
CA LEU A 106 7.04 -20.10 -12.46
C LEU A 106 6.65 -20.97 -13.66
N ALA A 107 5.86 -20.40 -14.59
CA ALA A 107 5.49 -21.12 -15.83
C ALA A 107 6.72 -21.44 -16.71
N ARG A 108 7.68 -20.53 -16.80
CA ARG A 108 8.95 -20.77 -17.52
C ARG A 108 9.76 -21.87 -16.85
N ALA A 109 9.90 -21.83 -15.52
CA ALA A 109 10.61 -22.86 -14.77
C ALA A 109 9.95 -24.24 -14.91
N ALA A 110 8.61 -24.30 -14.93
CA ALA A 110 7.87 -25.54 -15.19
C ALA A 110 8.15 -26.10 -16.60
N ALA A 111 8.17 -25.25 -17.64
CA ALA A 111 8.49 -25.66 -19.01
C ALA A 111 9.94 -26.15 -19.14
N GLU A 112 10.88 -25.58 -18.41
CA GLU A 112 12.26 -26.07 -18.37
C GLU A 112 12.37 -27.50 -17.82
N LEU A 113 11.53 -27.88 -16.85
CA LEU A 113 11.49 -29.22 -16.28
C LEU A 113 11.00 -30.30 -17.29
N GLU A 114 10.23 -29.92 -18.31
CA GLU A 114 9.83 -30.87 -19.36
C GLU A 114 11.02 -31.40 -20.15
N HIS A 115 12.13 -30.64 -20.18
CA HIS A 115 13.32 -30.98 -20.97
C HIS A 115 14.52 -31.37 -20.11
N ASP A 116 14.57 -30.98 -18.86
CA ASP A 116 15.70 -31.23 -17.96
C ASP A 116 15.22 -31.36 -16.47
N TYR A 117 15.19 -32.59 -16.04
CA TYR A 117 14.74 -33.00 -14.68
C TYR A 117 15.90 -33.09 -13.68
N SER A 118 16.89 -32.20 -13.77
CA SER A 118 17.96 -32.16 -12.76
C SER A 118 17.45 -31.79 -11.38
N ASP A 119 18.06 -32.36 -10.33
CA ASP A 119 17.68 -32.08 -8.94
C ASP A 119 17.73 -30.59 -8.60
N GLU A 120 18.67 -29.86 -9.19
CA GLU A 120 18.82 -28.42 -9.03
C GLU A 120 17.60 -27.64 -9.58
N LYS A 121 17.14 -27.99 -10.78
CA LYS A 121 15.96 -27.32 -11.39
C LYS A 121 14.68 -27.67 -10.67
N VAL A 122 14.53 -28.91 -10.23
CA VAL A 122 13.38 -29.32 -9.41
C VAL A 122 13.36 -28.56 -8.08
N ALA A 123 14.48 -28.45 -7.38
CA ALA A 123 14.58 -27.70 -6.13
C ALA A 123 14.25 -26.22 -6.33
N ARG A 124 14.77 -25.60 -7.42
CA ARG A 124 14.45 -24.21 -7.78
C ARG A 124 12.96 -24.00 -8.03
N TYR A 125 12.34 -24.85 -8.87
CA TYR A 125 10.91 -24.77 -9.16
C TYR A 125 10.07 -24.88 -7.87
N THR A 126 10.37 -25.88 -7.03
CA THR A 126 9.66 -26.11 -5.77
C THR A 126 9.75 -24.88 -4.86
N ALA A 127 10.93 -24.30 -4.70
CA ALA A 127 11.10 -23.09 -3.89
C ALA A 127 10.31 -21.88 -4.47
N MET A 128 10.30 -21.73 -5.80
CA MET A 128 9.52 -20.66 -6.44
C MET A 128 8.00 -20.89 -6.29
N GLU A 129 7.54 -22.14 -6.39
CA GLU A 129 6.12 -22.49 -6.22
C GLU A 129 5.66 -22.26 -4.77
N GLU A 130 6.45 -22.67 -3.78
CA GLU A 130 6.16 -22.42 -2.37
C GLU A 130 6.07 -20.90 -2.09
N ALA A 131 7.05 -20.12 -2.55
CA ALA A 131 7.04 -18.67 -2.39
C ALA A 131 5.81 -18.02 -3.07
N PHE A 132 5.47 -18.46 -4.30
CA PHE A 132 4.29 -17.97 -5.00
C PHE A 132 2.99 -18.29 -4.26
N LYS A 133 2.89 -19.50 -3.70
CA LYS A 133 1.73 -19.93 -2.90
C LYS A 133 1.61 -19.14 -1.61
N ASP A 134 2.71 -18.96 -0.88
CA ASP A 134 2.74 -18.23 0.41
C ASP A 134 2.34 -16.77 0.24
N ASP A 135 2.73 -16.15 -0.88
CA ASP A 135 2.34 -14.78 -1.24
C ASP A 135 0.88 -14.69 -1.80
N GLY A 136 0.15 -15.80 -1.84
CA GLY A 136 -1.25 -15.84 -2.27
C GLY A 136 -1.45 -15.86 -3.80
N GLY A 137 -0.42 -16.25 -4.56
CA GLY A 137 -0.39 -16.23 -6.02
C GLY A 137 -1.49 -17.03 -6.72
N TYR A 138 -2.09 -18.01 -6.05
CA TYR A 138 -3.24 -18.74 -6.61
C TYR A 138 -4.59 -18.06 -6.37
N TYR A 139 -4.63 -17.00 -5.55
CA TYR A 139 -5.88 -16.39 -5.10
C TYR A 139 -6.03 -14.91 -5.46
N TYR A 140 -4.96 -14.22 -5.90
CA TYR A 140 -4.98 -12.76 -6.13
C TYR A 140 -6.02 -12.32 -7.17
N GLU A 141 -6.25 -13.12 -8.23
CA GLU A 141 -7.29 -12.82 -9.23
C GLU A 141 -8.69 -12.89 -8.61
N LYS A 142 -8.93 -13.88 -7.72
CA LYS A 142 -10.19 -14.01 -7.00
C LYS A 142 -10.38 -12.90 -5.97
N GLU A 143 -9.30 -12.51 -5.29
CA GLU A 143 -9.31 -11.35 -4.38
C GLU A 143 -9.70 -10.06 -5.11
N TYR A 144 -9.13 -9.83 -6.30
CA TYR A 144 -9.51 -8.71 -7.16
C TYR A 144 -11.02 -8.71 -7.46
N GLU A 145 -11.57 -9.81 -7.94
CA GLU A 145 -13.01 -9.91 -8.27
C GLU A 145 -13.90 -9.65 -7.06
N VAL A 146 -13.55 -10.25 -5.92
CA VAL A 146 -14.28 -10.08 -4.67
C VAL A 146 -14.26 -8.62 -4.24
N MET A 147 -13.10 -7.94 -4.33
CA MET A 147 -12.98 -6.54 -3.95
C MET A 147 -13.80 -5.63 -4.84
N ILE A 148 -13.71 -5.77 -6.16
CA ILE A 148 -14.50 -4.97 -7.11
C ILE A 148 -16.00 -5.07 -6.79
N ARG A 149 -16.50 -6.28 -6.57
CA ARG A 149 -17.93 -6.50 -6.25
C ARG A 149 -18.32 -5.95 -4.87
N LYS A 150 -17.48 -6.14 -3.85
CA LYS A 150 -17.74 -5.62 -2.49
C LYS A 150 -17.83 -4.10 -2.47
N PHE A 151 -17.06 -3.41 -3.29
CA PHE A 151 -17.11 -1.95 -3.41
C PHE A 151 -18.22 -1.44 -4.32
N GLY A 152 -19.04 -2.36 -4.87
CA GLY A 152 -20.25 -2.05 -5.62
C GLY A 152 -20.00 -1.72 -7.09
N PHE A 153 -18.87 -2.12 -7.66
CA PHE A 153 -18.60 -1.96 -9.09
C PHE A 153 -19.13 -3.16 -9.89
N SER A 154 -19.85 -2.89 -10.96
CA SER A 154 -20.37 -3.90 -11.89
C SER A 154 -19.31 -4.36 -12.88
N ASP A 155 -19.56 -5.47 -13.58
CA ASP A 155 -18.67 -5.98 -14.61
C ASP A 155 -18.52 -4.99 -15.81
N ASP A 156 -19.58 -4.23 -16.12
CA ASP A 156 -19.54 -3.20 -17.17
C ASP A 156 -18.68 -2.00 -16.75
N GLU A 157 -18.70 -1.63 -15.48
CA GLU A 157 -17.89 -0.55 -14.94
C GLU A 157 -16.40 -0.85 -14.95
N ARG A 158 -15.99 -2.12 -14.93
CA ARG A 158 -14.56 -2.50 -15.05
C ARG A 158 -13.90 -1.98 -16.31
N LYS A 159 -14.66 -1.85 -17.40
CA LYS A 159 -14.17 -1.39 -18.70
C LYS A 159 -14.25 0.13 -18.89
N LYS A 160 -14.84 0.85 -17.94
CA LYS A 160 -14.92 2.32 -18.00
C LYS A 160 -13.57 2.95 -17.62
N PRO A 161 -13.16 4.02 -18.30
CA PRO A 161 -11.98 4.79 -17.93
C PRO A 161 -12.18 5.48 -16.57
N ILE A 162 -11.09 5.66 -15.83
CA ILE A 162 -11.12 6.25 -14.48
C ILE A 162 -11.77 7.63 -14.46
N ARG A 163 -11.56 8.44 -15.49
CA ARG A 163 -12.15 9.78 -15.62
C ARG A 163 -13.69 9.80 -15.60
N ASP A 164 -14.34 8.70 -15.97
CA ASP A 164 -15.80 8.60 -16.04
C ASP A 164 -16.44 8.28 -14.68
N PHE A 165 -15.62 8.06 -13.64
CA PHE A 165 -16.08 7.82 -12.28
C PHE A 165 -16.18 9.12 -11.48
N SER A 166 -17.20 9.20 -10.61
CA SER A 166 -17.29 10.31 -9.64
C SER A 166 -16.10 10.30 -8.67
N GLY A 167 -15.79 11.46 -8.05
CA GLY A 167 -14.69 11.55 -7.07
C GLY A 167 -14.79 10.53 -5.93
N GLY A 168 -16.01 10.27 -5.44
CA GLY A 168 -16.23 9.22 -4.43
C GLY A 168 -15.96 7.82 -4.94
N GLN A 169 -16.30 7.52 -6.20
CA GLN A 169 -15.98 6.23 -6.84
C GLN A 169 -14.47 6.11 -7.07
N GLN A 170 -13.80 7.17 -7.50
CA GLN A 170 -12.35 7.20 -7.65
C GLN A 170 -11.64 6.93 -6.31
N THR A 171 -12.14 7.52 -5.21
CA THR A 171 -11.63 7.22 -3.86
C THR A 171 -11.80 5.73 -3.50
N LYS A 172 -12.95 5.12 -3.85
CA LYS A 172 -13.15 3.68 -3.65
C LYS A 172 -12.18 2.84 -4.47
N ILE A 173 -11.94 3.19 -5.74
CA ILE A 173 -10.98 2.49 -6.61
C ILE A 173 -9.58 2.52 -6.02
N ALA A 174 -9.16 3.67 -5.55
CA ALA A 174 -7.88 3.81 -4.92
C ALA A 174 -7.76 3.04 -3.60
N PHE A 175 -8.82 2.99 -2.83
CA PHE A 175 -8.85 2.18 -1.61
C PHE A 175 -8.80 0.68 -1.93
N ILE A 176 -9.46 0.21 -2.99
CA ILE A 176 -9.31 -1.16 -3.49
C ILE A 176 -7.85 -1.47 -3.81
N LYS A 177 -7.19 -0.59 -4.58
CA LYS A 177 -5.75 -0.75 -4.90
C LYS A 177 -4.91 -0.88 -3.64
N LEU A 178 -5.15 0.01 -2.68
CA LEU A 178 -4.43 0.05 -1.43
C LEU A 178 -4.63 -1.23 -0.59
N LEU A 179 -5.84 -1.77 -0.54
CA LEU A 179 -6.12 -3.02 0.16
C LEU A 179 -5.51 -4.24 -0.55
N LEU A 180 -5.50 -4.25 -1.89
CA LEU A 180 -4.93 -5.34 -2.67
C LEU A 180 -3.39 -5.34 -2.67
N SER A 181 -2.76 -4.20 -2.43
CA SER A 181 -1.30 -4.14 -2.24
C SER A 181 -0.84 -4.70 -0.90
N LYS A 182 -1.77 -4.98 0.04
CA LYS A 182 -1.51 -5.61 1.35
C LYS A 182 -0.36 -4.95 2.14
N PRO A 183 -0.39 -3.63 2.34
CA PRO A 183 0.68 -2.96 3.07
C PRO A 183 0.73 -3.41 4.53
N ASP A 184 1.93 -3.41 5.12
CA ASP A 184 2.13 -3.70 6.55
C ASP A 184 1.54 -2.60 7.43
N ILE A 185 1.58 -1.35 6.95
CA ILE A 185 1.02 -0.17 7.62
C ILE A 185 0.07 0.53 6.65
N LEU A 186 -1.19 0.67 7.05
CA LEU A 186 -2.22 1.37 6.29
C LEU A 186 -2.49 2.74 6.93
N LEU A 187 -2.24 3.81 6.18
CA LEU A 187 -2.49 5.19 6.60
C LEU A 187 -3.73 5.73 5.87
N LEU A 188 -4.70 6.23 6.64
CA LEU A 188 -5.93 6.82 6.12
C LEU A 188 -6.05 8.26 6.62
N ASP A 189 -5.99 9.23 5.71
CA ASP A 189 -6.17 10.65 6.02
C ASP A 189 -7.61 11.05 5.73
N GLU A 190 -8.34 11.42 6.78
CA GLU A 190 -9.76 11.78 6.72
C GLU A 190 -10.57 10.82 5.81
N PRO A 191 -10.61 9.52 6.12
CA PRO A 191 -11.34 8.54 5.31
C PRO A 191 -12.84 8.81 5.39
N THR A 192 -13.24 9.98 4.85
CA THR A 192 -14.60 10.48 4.97
C THR A 192 -15.59 9.64 4.21
N LEU A 193 -16.77 9.55 4.81
CA LEU A 193 -18.14 9.42 4.26
C LEU A 193 -18.37 8.51 3.04
N SER A 194 -17.46 8.44 2.07
CA SER A 194 -17.56 7.50 0.95
C SER A 194 -17.27 6.04 1.34
N LEU A 195 -16.65 5.79 2.50
CA LEU A 195 -16.33 4.44 3.01
C LEU A 195 -17.28 3.99 4.12
N ILE A 196 -18.18 4.84 4.62
CA ILE A 196 -19.09 4.53 5.74
C ILE A 196 -20.19 3.53 5.33
N HIS A 197 -20.37 3.25 4.06
CA HIS A 197 -21.40 2.35 3.52
C HIS A 197 -20.83 1.04 2.94
N ILE A 198 -19.66 0.59 3.43
CA ILE A 198 -19.06 -0.69 3.02
C ILE A 198 -19.22 -1.74 4.11
#